data_8acfe260f729863cdcf3b936621dd699
#
_entry.id   8acfe260f729863cdcf3b936621dd699
#
_cell.length_a   1.000
_cell.length_b   1.000
_cell.length_c   1.000
_cell.angle_alpha   90.00
_cell.angle_beta   90.00
_cell.angle_gamma   90.00
#
_symmetry.space_group_name_H-M   'P 1'
#
loop_
_entity.id
_entity.type
_entity.pdbx_description
1 polymer ?
#
loop_
_entity_poly.entity_id
_entity_poly.type
_entity_poly.pdbx_seq_one_letter_code
_entity_poly.pdbx_strand_id
1 'polypeptide(L)'
;DMIHEFLPIARAVIGLSDLKIISFGPRPLNFLACNAPIKQLYNLGVEIEENSELDLFEAFNKHAGDPRIPDVVADMEQELGEGNKKPEILPKLAQYELTLLDWIEAHKGYRKYVAIAGKCWPAFQTQFGFVPCYVNSRLTGRGIPVSCEVDIYGCLSEFIGTCVSQDAVTLLDINNTVPYDLYD
;
A
#
# COMPACT_ATOMS: atom_id res chain seq x y z
N ASP A 1 -25.20 -5.06 21.57
CA ASP A 1 -25.64 -3.66 21.80
C ASP A 1 -25.52 -2.89 20.48
N MET A 2 -26.63 -2.38 19.96
CA MET A 2 -26.76 -1.68 18.67
C MET A 2 -25.71 -0.58 18.48
N ILE A 3 -25.34 0.16 19.52
CA ILE A 3 -24.32 1.22 19.43
C ILE A 3 -22.96 0.61 19.10
N HIS A 4 -22.58 -0.47 19.77
CA HIS A 4 -21.30 -1.13 19.51
C HIS A 4 -21.22 -1.72 18.10
N GLU A 5 -22.32 -2.23 17.57
CA GLU A 5 -22.40 -2.72 16.19
C GLU A 5 -22.37 -1.61 15.15
N PHE A 6 -22.94 -0.45 15.49
CA PHE A 6 -22.99 0.70 14.58
C PHE A 6 -21.65 1.46 14.46
N LEU A 7 -20.85 1.54 15.52
CA LEU A 7 -19.61 2.30 15.54
C LEU A 7 -18.59 1.89 14.44
N PRO A 8 -18.35 0.59 14.19
CA PRO A 8 -17.47 0.17 13.09
C PRO A 8 -17.97 0.64 11.72
N ILE A 9 -19.28 0.55 11.50
CA ILE A 9 -19.91 0.99 10.24
C ILE A 9 -19.75 2.50 10.06
N ALA A 10 -20.02 3.27 11.11
CA ALA A 10 -19.87 4.73 11.08
C ALA A 10 -18.43 5.16 10.78
N ARG A 11 -17.44 4.48 11.38
CA ARG A 11 -16.01 4.73 11.10
C ARG A 11 -15.69 4.51 9.63
N ALA A 12 -16.15 3.40 9.04
CA ALA A 12 -15.91 3.11 7.64
C ALA A 12 -16.55 4.16 6.72
N VAL A 13 -17.82 4.50 6.95
CA VAL A 13 -18.56 5.48 6.13
C VAL A 13 -17.91 6.87 6.22
N ILE A 14 -17.56 7.33 7.42
CA ILE A 14 -16.90 8.62 7.62
C ILE A 14 -15.49 8.59 7.01
N GLY A 15 -14.76 7.50 7.22
CA GLY A 15 -13.42 7.33 6.66
C GLY A 15 -13.40 7.41 5.14
N LEU A 16 -14.34 6.76 4.47
CA LEU A 16 -14.46 6.80 3.00
C LEU A 16 -14.62 8.21 2.45
N SER A 17 -15.42 9.05 3.11
CA SER A 17 -15.64 10.43 2.66
C SER A 17 -14.41 11.33 2.80
N ASP A 18 -13.37 10.86 3.50
CA ASP A 18 -12.13 11.58 3.77
C ASP A 18 -10.88 10.80 3.29
N LEU A 19 -11.10 9.84 2.38
CA LEU A 19 -10.05 8.99 1.80
C LEU A 19 -9.57 9.52 0.47
N LYS A 20 -8.25 9.50 0.29
CA LYS A 20 -7.58 9.59 -1.01
C LYS A 20 -6.80 8.30 -1.29
N ILE A 21 -7.01 7.72 -2.47
CA ILE A 21 -6.19 6.61 -2.95
C ILE A 21 -5.21 7.17 -3.99
N ILE A 22 -3.92 6.98 -3.74
CA ILE A 22 -2.84 7.36 -4.65
C ILE A 22 -2.40 6.09 -5.39
N SER A 23 -2.50 6.08 -6.71
CA SER A 23 -2.08 4.95 -7.51
C SER A 23 -0.82 5.24 -8.30
N PHE A 24 0.01 4.21 -8.47
CA PHE A 24 1.20 4.22 -9.31
C PHE A 24 1.14 3.06 -10.31
N GLY A 25 0.66 3.35 -11.52
CA GLY A 25 0.43 2.30 -12.48
C GLY A 25 0.45 2.74 -13.93
N PRO A 26 -0.12 1.99 -14.85
CA PRO A 26 -1.32 1.16 -14.76
C PRO A 26 -1.08 -0.25 -14.16
N ARG A 27 -2.18 -0.99 -13.93
CA ARG A 27 -2.11 -2.40 -13.51
C ARG A 27 -1.17 -3.23 -14.37
N PRO A 28 -0.59 -4.30 -13.84
CA PRO A 28 0.26 -5.18 -14.65
C PRO A 28 -0.56 -5.92 -15.71
N LEU A 29 -0.05 -5.97 -16.91
CA LEU A 29 -0.49 -6.76 -18.07
C LEU A 29 -1.92 -7.35 -17.98
N ASN A 30 -2.01 -8.66 -17.68
CA ASN A 30 -3.25 -9.43 -17.71
C ASN A 30 -4.02 -9.44 -16.39
N PHE A 31 -3.67 -8.60 -15.41
CA PHE A 31 -4.39 -8.46 -14.15
C PHE A 31 -5.70 -7.71 -14.34
N LEU A 32 -6.61 -8.31 -15.12
CA LEU A 32 -7.89 -7.70 -15.50
C LEU A 32 -8.83 -7.49 -14.30
N ALA A 33 -8.67 -8.28 -13.24
CA ALA A 33 -9.40 -8.12 -11.99
C ALA A 33 -9.14 -6.76 -11.32
N CYS A 34 -7.93 -6.20 -11.53
CA CYS A 34 -7.55 -4.90 -11.00
C CYS A 34 -7.99 -3.72 -11.90
N ASN A 35 -8.80 -3.97 -12.93
CA ASN A 35 -9.31 -2.93 -13.82
C ASN A 35 -10.56 -2.26 -13.22
N ALA A 36 -10.35 -1.33 -12.33
CA ALA A 36 -11.41 -0.72 -11.53
C ALA A 36 -12.11 0.43 -12.26
N PRO A 37 -13.47 0.48 -12.27
CA PRO A 37 -14.22 1.64 -12.75
C PRO A 37 -14.21 2.75 -11.67
N ILE A 38 -13.16 3.54 -11.60
CA ILE A 38 -12.91 4.53 -10.53
C ILE A 38 -13.99 5.61 -10.42
N LYS A 39 -14.75 5.86 -11.47
CA LYS A 39 -15.79 6.89 -11.47
C LYS A 39 -16.82 6.70 -10.34
N GLN A 40 -17.17 5.47 -10.01
CA GLN A 40 -18.12 5.18 -8.94
C GLN A 40 -17.58 5.55 -7.55
N LEU A 41 -16.27 5.54 -7.37
CA LEU A 41 -15.64 5.84 -6.07
C LEU A 41 -15.79 7.33 -5.69
N TYR A 42 -15.84 8.22 -6.68
CA TYR A 42 -16.13 9.64 -6.42
C TYR A 42 -17.51 9.85 -5.81
N ASN A 43 -18.49 9.01 -6.12
CA ASN A 43 -19.83 9.09 -5.52
C ASN A 43 -19.82 8.70 -4.02
N LEU A 44 -18.81 7.95 -3.59
CA LEU A 44 -18.57 7.61 -2.18
C LEU A 44 -17.74 8.67 -1.44
N GLY A 45 -17.30 9.70 -2.14
CA GLY A 45 -16.42 10.73 -1.60
C GLY A 45 -14.93 10.39 -1.66
N VAL A 46 -14.56 9.22 -2.21
CA VAL A 46 -13.18 8.80 -2.36
C VAL A 46 -12.51 9.55 -3.51
N GLU A 47 -11.39 10.18 -3.23
CA GLU A 47 -10.56 10.82 -4.25
C GLU A 47 -9.51 9.83 -4.78
N ILE A 48 -9.32 9.77 -6.09
CA ILE A 48 -8.29 8.95 -6.72
C ILE A 48 -7.31 9.86 -7.42
N GLU A 49 -6.02 9.68 -7.11
CA GLU A 49 -4.90 10.31 -7.82
C GLU A 49 -4.12 9.25 -8.59
N GLU A 50 -4.07 9.38 -9.90
CA GLU A 50 -3.38 8.43 -10.76
C GLU A 50 -2.02 8.99 -11.20
N ASN A 51 -0.96 8.26 -10.87
CA ASN A 51 0.42 8.57 -11.22
C ASN A 51 1.03 7.40 -12.00
N SER A 52 2.13 7.65 -12.69
CA SER A 52 2.89 6.60 -13.35
C SER A 52 3.96 6.00 -12.43
N GLU A 53 4.44 4.80 -12.76
CA GLU A 53 5.64 4.23 -12.12
C GLU A 53 6.88 5.09 -12.31
N LEU A 54 6.93 5.87 -13.40
CA LEU A 54 8.04 6.77 -13.69
C LEU A 54 8.10 7.94 -12.70
N ASP A 55 6.94 8.49 -12.32
CA ASP A 55 6.85 9.54 -11.30
C ASP A 55 7.37 9.03 -9.95
N LEU A 56 6.98 7.80 -9.59
CA LEU A 56 7.47 7.15 -8.37
C LEU A 56 8.98 6.92 -8.42
N PHE A 57 9.50 6.46 -9.56
CA PHE A 57 10.92 6.20 -9.74
C PHE A 57 11.76 7.48 -9.67
N GLU A 58 11.27 8.57 -10.25
CA GLU A 58 11.91 9.89 -10.13
C GLU A 58 11.94 10.37 -8.68
N ALA A 59 10.81 10.28 -7.99
CA ALA A 59 10.72 10.61 -6.57
C ALA A 59 11.67 9.76 -5.71
N PHE A 60 11.74 8.45 -5.96
CA PHE A 60 12.67 7.56 -5.30
C PHE A 60 14.13 8.00 -5.50
N ASN A 61 14.52 8.34 -6.71
CA ASN A 61 15.88 8.80 -7.00
C ASN A 61 16.21 10.13 -6.32
N LYS A 62 15.24 11.03 -6.15
CA LYS A 62 15.42 12.28 -5.40
C LYS A 62 15.70 12.07 -3.92
N HIS A 63 15.25 10.95 -3.35
CA HIS A 63 15.52 10.56 -1.97
C HIS A 63 16.86 9.82 -1.79
N ALA A 64 17.67 9.68 -2.84
CA ALA A 64 18.99 9.07 -2.72
C ALA A 64 19.87 9.89 -1.77
N GLY A 65 20.35 9.23 -0.70
CA GLY A 65 21.16 9.89 0.32
C GLY A 65 20.38 10.78 1.31
N ASP A 66 19.06 10.63 1.40
CA ASP A 66 18.24 11.32 2.41
C ASP A 66 18.80 11.03 3.82
N PRO A 67 19.05 12.08 4.65
CA PRO A 67 19.66 11.93 5.96
C PRO A 67 18.82 11.12 6.96
N ARG A 68 17.52 10.90 6.68
CA ARG A 68 16.63 10.08 7.52
C ARG A 68 16.79 8.57 7.27
N ILE A 69 17.43 8.15 6.18
CA ILE A 69 17.60 6.74 5.83
C ILE A 69 18.21 5.91 6.97
N PRO A 70 19.31 6.33 7.63
CA PRO A 70 19.89 5.53 8.70
C PRO A 70 18.94 5.25 9.88
N ASP A 71 18.11 6.21 10.26
CA ASP A 71 17.13 6.04 11.34
C ASP A 71 16.05 5.04 10.97
N VAL A 72 15.54 5.11 9.71
CA VAL A 72 14.55 4.16 9.21
C VAL A 72 15.15 2.75 9.09
N VAL A 73 16.41 2.63 8.67
CA VAL A 73 17.12 1.34 8.62
C VAL A 73 17.22 0.74 10.02
N ALA A 74 17.61 1.52 11.02
CA ALA A 74 17.73 1.03 12.40
C ALA A 74 16.38 0.53 12.94
N ASP A 75 15.27 1.23 12.62
CA ASP A 75 13.92 0.83 12.98
C ASP A 75 13.50 -0.47 12.26
N MET A 76 13.85 -0.62 10.98
CA MET A 76 13.61 -1.86 10.22
C MET A 76 14.41 -3.04 10.76
N GLU A 77 15.67 -2.82 11.16
CA GLU A 77 16.52 -3.85 11.77
C GLU A 77 15.93 -4.33 13.09
N GLN A 78 15.46 -3.42 13.92
CA GLN A 78 14.81 -3.76 15.18
C GLN A 78 13.52 -4.56 14.98
N GLU A 79 12.71 -4.17 14.00
CA GLU A 79 11.45 -4.85 13.68
C GLU A 79 11.66 -6.27 13.12
N LEU A 80 12.63 -6.43 12.22
CA LEU A 80 12.91 -7.71 11.57
C LEU A 80 13.73 -8.68 12.45
N GLY A 81 14.61 -8.14 13.31
CA GLY A 81 15.46 -8.93 14.19
C GLY A 81 16.24 -10.01 13.44
N GLU A 82 16.25 -11.23 13.98
CA GLU A 82 16.91 -12.40 13.35
C GLU A 82 16.26 -12.86 12.04
N GLY A 83 15.05 -12.39 11.74
CA GLY A 83 14.34 -12.63 10.48
C GLY A 83 14.98 -11.93 9.28
N ASN A 84 15.80 -10.92 9.51
CA ASN A 84 16.48 -10.19 8.44
C ASN A 84 17.56 -11.04 7.79
N LYS A 85 17.27 -11.58 6.59
CA LYS A 85 18.21 -12.38 5.80
C LYS A 85 18.95 -11.57 4.73
N LYS A 86 18.59 -10.28 4.54
CA LYS A 86 19.15 -9.40 3.51
C LYS A 86 19.33 -7.98 4.01
N PRO A 87 20.20 -7.76 5.01
CA PRO A 87 20.41 -6.42 5.59
C PRO A 87 20.92 -5.38 4.57
N GLU A 88 21.62 -5.83 3.54
CA GLU A 88 22.17 -4.97 2.49
C GLU A 88 21.11 -4.23 1.66
N ILE A 89 19.85 -4.68 1.68
CA ILE A 89 18.76 -4.06 0.93
C ILE A 89 18.02 -2.99 1.73
N LEU A 90 18.16 -2.98 3.05
CA LEU A 90 17.41 -2.07 3.95
C LEU A 90 17.56 -0.59 3.59
N PRO A 91 18.75 -0.07 3.21
CA PRO A 91 18.85 1.34 2.82
C PRO A 91 17.94 1.72 1.64
N LYS A 92 17.77 0.82 0.66
CA LYS A 92 16.86 1.06 -0.47
C LYS A 92 15.39 0.97 -0.05
N LEU A 93 15.06 0.05 0.84
CA LEU A 93 13.71 -0.06 1.39
C LEU A 93 13.35 1.16 2.23
N ALA A 94 14.27 1.66 3.05
CA ALA A 94 14.11 2.89 3.82
C ALA A 94 13.95 4.11 2.91
N GLN A 95 14.75 4.23 1.86
CA GLN A 95 14.59 5.26 0.84
C GLN A 95 13.19 5.21 0.21
N TYR A 96 12.70 4.02 -0.11
CA TYR A 96 11.36 3.84 -0.68
C TYR A 96 10.24 4.19 0.30
N GLU A 97 10.36 3.80 1.56
CA GLU A 97 9.40 4.20 2.61
C GLU A 97 9.31 5.72 2.74
N LEU A 98 10.44 6.39 2.83
CA LEU A 98 10.51 7.85 2.88
C LEU A 98 9.90 8.50 1.64
N THR A 99 10.16 7.94 0.47
CA THR A 99 9.58 8.41 -0.79
C THR A 99 8.05 8.38 -0.75
N LEU A 100 7.46 7.28 -0.29
CA LEU A 100 6.01 7.15 -0.19
C LEU A 100 5.42 8.09 0.85
N LEU A 101 6.05 8.21 2.03
CA LEU A 101 5.58 9.08 3.09
C LEU A 101 5.61 10.56 2.68
N ASP A 102 6.69 11.00 2.04
CA ASP A 102 6.80 12.40 1.56
C ASP A 102 5.85 12.65 0.39
N TRP A 103 5.62 11.66 -0.48
CA TRP A 103 4.61 11.74 -1.52
C TRP A 103 3.22 11.93 -0.93
N ILE A 104 2.87 11.12 0.07
CA ILE A 104 1.59 11.25 0.77
C ILE A 104 1.42 12.66 1.34
N GLU A 105 2.41 13.16 2.07
CA GLU A 105 2.34 14.49 2.68
C GLU A 105 2.18 15.60 1.63
N ALA A 106 2.86 15.50 0.50
CA ALA A 106 2.77 16.47 -0.57
C ALA A 106 1.43 16.43 -1.35
N HIS A 107 0.78 15.27 -1.40
CA HIS A 107 -0.36 15.02 -2.29
C HIS A 107 -1.69 14.76 -1.59
N LYS A 108 -1.71 14.48 -0.27
CA LYS A 108 -2.96 14.19 0.47
C LYS A 108 -3.96 15.34 0.45
N GLY A 109 -3.49 16.58 0.26
CA GLY A 109 -4.33 17.77 0.33
C GLY A 109 -4.98 17.93 1.70
N TYR A 110 -6.29 18.10 1.70
CA TYR A 110 -7.09 18.20 2.94
C TYR A 110 -7.59 16.85 3.46
N ARG A 111 -7.31 15.77 2.74
CA ARG A 111 -7.76 14.41 3.11
C ARG A 111 -7.03 13.93 4.36
N LYS A 112 -7.79 13.30 5.25
CA LYS A 112 -7.25 12.76 6.50
C LYS A 112 -6.61 11.39 6.31
N TYR A 113 -7.16 10.60 5.40
CA TYR A 113 -6.71 9.24 5.16
C TYR A 113 -6.16 9.09 3.75
N VAL A 114 -5.07 8.35 3.64
CA VAL A 114 -4.46 7.99 2.36
C VAL A 114 -4.23 6.49 2.33
N ALA A 115 -4.47 5.91 1.17
CA ALA A 115 -4.09 4.53 0.86
C ALA A 115 -3.38 4.52 -0.49
N ILE A 116 -2.55 3.51 -0.74
CA ILE A 116 -1.72 3.42 -1.95
C ILE A 116 -2.08 2.17 -2.73
N ALA A 117 -2.27 2.31 -4.04
CA ALA A 117 -2.38 1.21 -4.98
C ALA A 117 -1.13 1.20 -5.87
N GLY A 118 -0.16 0.33 -5.56
CA GLY A 118 1.15 0.30 -6.20
C GLY A 118 1.35 -0.91 -7.10
N LYS A 119 2.22 -0.79 -8.10
CA LYS A 119 2.61 -1.87 -8.99
C LYS A 119 4.04 -2.29 -8.71
N CYS A 120 4.24 -3.50 -8.19
CA CYS A 120 5.57 -4.01 -7.91
C CYS A 120 6.21 -4.73 -9.10
N TRP A 121 5.42 -5.26 -10.00
CA TRP A 121 5.87 -6.13 -11.09
C TRP A 121 5.50 -5.53 -12.45
N PRO A 122 6.43 -5.57 -13.45
CA PRO A 122 7.79 -6.10 -13.38
C PRO A 122 8.87 -5.07 -13.02
N ALA A 123 8.55 -3.79 -12.83
CA ALA A 123 9.53 -2.71 -12.80
C ALA A 123 10.42 -2.70 -11.54
N PHE A 124 9.91 -3.09 -10.38
CA PHE A 124 10.69 -3.00 -9.14
C PHE A 124 11.95 -3.86 -9.17
N GLN A 125 11.87 -5.10 -9.65
CA GLN A 125 13.03 -5.96 -9.72
C GLN A 125 14.13 -5.42 -10.65
N THR A 126 13.74 -4.79 -11.75
CA THR A 126 14.67 -4.33 -12.79
C THR A 126 15.14 -2.89 -12.60
N GLN A 127 14.28 -1.99 -12.14
CA GLN A 127 14.57 -0.56 -12.04
C GLN A 127 14.95 -0.15 -10.60
N PHE A 128 14.20 -0.59 -9.60
CA PHE A 128 14.50 -0.26 -8.21
C PHE A 128 15.52 -1.23 -7.58
N GLY A 129 15.58 -2.46 -8.08
CA GLY A 129 16.51 -3.50 -7.62
C GLY A 129 16.08 -4.18 -6.30
N PHE A 130 14.79 -4.10 -5.95
CA PHE A 130 14.18 -4.78 -4.80
C PHE A 130 12.70 -5.08 -5.07
N VAL A 131 12.02 -5.74 -4.14
CA VAL A 131 10.56 -5.90 -4.11
C VAL A 131 9.98 -5.12 -2.93
N PRO A 132 8.85 -4.40 -3.09
CA PRO A 132 8.35 -3.47 -2.10
C PRO A 132 7.55 -4.11 -0.97
N CYS A 133 7.30 -5.43 -1.02
CA CYS A 133 6.35 -6.13 -0.15
C CYS A 133 6.52 -5.83 1.35
N TYR A 134 7.77 -5.76 1.84
CA TYR A 134 8.04 -5.45 3.25
C TYR A 134 7.61 -4.03 3.61
N VAL A 135 7.96 -3.04 2.79
CA VAL A 135 7.57 -1.64 3.03
C VAL A 135 6.05 -1.49 2.94
N ASN A 136 5.42 -2.13 1.96
CA ASN A 136 3.96 -2.11 1.82
C ASN A 136 3.27 -2.68 3.06
N SER A 137 3.73 -3.83 3.55
CA SER A 137 3.24 -4.44 4.80
C SER A 137 3.46 -3.53 6.01
N ARG A 138 4.63 -2.90 6.10
CA ARG A 138 4.98 -1.99 7.18
C ARG A 138 4.10 -0.74 7.21
N LEU A 139 3.80 -0.15 6.05
CA LEU A 139 2.87 0.98 5.95
C LEU A 139 1.43 0.57 6.30
N THR A 140 0.98 -0.59 5.83
CA THR A 140 -0.33 -1.16 6.18
C THR A 140 -0.45 -1.36 7.70
N GLY A 141 0.57 -1.89 8.35
CA GLY A 141 0.65 -2.03 9.81
C GLY A 141 0.60 -0.70 10.56
N ARG A 142 0.91 0.41 9.90
CA ARG A 142 0.86 1.78 10.43
C ARG A 142 -0.42 2.53 10.03
N GLY A 143 -1.41 1.84 9.49
CA GLY A 143 -2.70 2.40 9.11
C GLY A 143 -2.74 3.09 7.76
N ILE A 144 -1.75 2.84 6.90
CA ILE A 144 -1.70 3.29 5.50
C ILE A 144 -1.80 2.05 4.62
N PRO A 145 -2.99 1.61 4.20
CA PRO A 145 -3.14 0.44 3.35
C PRO A 145 -2.38 0.58 2.02
N VAL A 146 -1.68 -0.47 1.62
CA VAL A 146 -0.93 -0.51 0.36
C VAL A 146 -1.24 -1.81 -0.37
N SER A 147 -2.09 -1.74 -1.39
CA SER A 147 -2.40 -2.87 -2.25
C SER A 147 -1.39 -3.03 -3.39
N CYS A 148 -1.17 -4.27 -3.82
CA CYS A 148 -0.40 -4.58 -5.01
C CYS A 148 -1.24 -4.45 -6.30
N GLU A 149 -0.58 -4.58 -7.45
CA GLU A 149 -1.17 -4.69 -8.79
C GLU A 149 -2.00 -3.48 -9.23
N VAL A 150 -1.85 -2.34 -8.54
CA VAL A 150 -2.72 -1.16 -8.71
C VAL A 150 -4.19 -1.53 -8.51
N ASP A 151 -4.44 -2.45 -7.56
CA ASP A 151 -5.79 -2.84 -7.21
C ASP A 151 -6.45 -1.79 -6.31
N ILE A 152 -7.10 -0.82 -6.95
CA ILE A 152 -7.77 0.29 -6.28
C ILE A 152 -8.93 -0.21 -5.40
N TYR A 153 -9.67 -1.24 -5.85
CA TYR A 153 -10.77 -1.81 -5.05
C TYR A 153 -10.25 -2.68 -3.91
N GLY A 154 -9.14 -3.39 -4.11
CA GLY A 154 -8.44 -4.08 -3.04
C GLY A 154 -7.97 -3.10 -1.97
N CYS A 155 -7.33 -2.01 -2.38
CA CYS A 155 -6.91 -0.92 -1.51
C CYS A 155 -8.08 -0.31 -0.71
N LEU A 156 -9.22 -0.08 -1.37
CA LEU A 156 -10.45 0.37 -0.73
C LEU A 156 -10.96 -0.64 0.31
N SER A 157 -10.91 -1.94 -0.01
CA SER A 157 -11.34 -3.02 0.87
C SER A 157 -10.47 -3.12 2.12
N GLU A 158 -9.15 -3.01 1.97
CA GLU A 158 -8.22 -2.96 3.10
C GLU A 158 -8.48 -1.74 3.98
N PHE A 159 -8.73 -0.57 3.38
CA PHE A 159 -9.07 0.64 4.14
C PHE A 159 -10.37 0.48 4.93
N ILE A 160 -11.43 -0.04 4.32
CA ILE A 160 -12.70 -0.31 5.00
C ILE A 160 -12.48 -1.29 6.17
N GLY A 161 -11.76 -2.38 5.90
CA GLY A 161 -11.41 -3.36 6.93
C GLY A 161 -10.66 -2.74 8.10
N THR A 162 -9.67 -1.89 7.81
CA THR A 162 -8.90 -1.15 8.83
C THR A 162 -9.79 -0.21 9.65
N CYS A 163 -10.73 0.50 9.02
CA CYS A 163 -11.69 1.35 9.72
C CYS A 163 -12.60 0.54 10.66
N VAL A 164 -13.00 -0.65 10.24
CA VAL A 164 -13.89 -1.52 11.02
C VAL A 164 -13.15 -2.18 12.18
N SER A 165 -12.02 -2.82 11.91
CA SER A 165 -11.25 -3.59 12.90
C SER A 165 -10.41 -2.71 13.82
N GLN A 166 -9.98 -1.53 13.34
CA GLN A 166 -8.94 -0.69 13.95
C GLN A 166 -7.58 -1.41 14.07
N ASP A 167 -7.33 -2.30 13.15
CA ASP A 167 -6.11 -3.10 13.05
C ASP A 167 -5.70 -3.23 11.59
N ALA A 168 -4.48 -3.72 11.34
CA ALA A 168 -3.98 -3.97 9.99
C ALA A 168 -4.82 -5.05 9.30
N VAL A 169 -5.19 -4.78 8.06
CA VAL A 169 -5.95 -5.71 7.21
C VAL A 169 -5.18 -5.95 5.93
N THR A 170 -5.06 -7.21 5.55
CA THR A 170 -4.35 -7.62 4.33
C THR A 170 -5.32 -8.29 3.37
N LEU A 171 -5.28 -7.88 2.11
CA LEU A 171 -5.93 -8.56 1.01
C LEU A 171 -5.00 -9.67 0.49
N LEU A 172 -5.53 -10.88 0.38
CA LEU A 172 -4.78 -12.04 -0.10
C LEU A 172 -5.47 -12.65 -1.32
N ASP A 173 -4.67 -13.08 -2.29
CA ASP A 173 -5.16 -13.90 -3.38
C ASP A 173 -5.46 -15.31 -2.90
N ILE A 174 -6.61 -15.85 -3.35
CA ILE A 174 -6.93 -17.26 -3.15
C ILE A 174 -6.38 -18.03 -4.34
N ASN A 175 -5.32 -18.79 -4.11
CA ASN A 175 -4.83 -19.74 -5.09
C ASN A 175 -5.53 -21.08 -4.90
N ASN A 176 -6.39 -21.44 -5.86
CA ASN A 176 -7.11 -22.70 -5.87
C ASN A 176 -6.39 -23.80 -6.65
N THR A 177 -5.17 -23.56 -7.11
CA THR A 177 -4.33 -24.53 -7.83
C THR A 177 -3.52 -25.36 -6.83
N VAL A 178 -4.19 -26.03 -5.91
CA VAL A 178 -3.52 -27.02 -5.06
C VAL A 178 -3.37 -28.31 -5.88
N PRO A 179 -2.16 -28.90 -5.96
CA PRO A 179 -1.95 -30.19 -6.62
C PRO A 179 -2.88 -31.25 -6.01
N TYR A 180 -3.46 -32.07 -6.88
CA TYR A 180 -4.50 -33.04 -6.49
C TYR A 180 -4.00 -34.05 -5.44
N ASP A 181 -2.72 -34.37 -5.47
CA ASP A 181 -2.01 -35.25 -4.53
C ASP A 181 -1.83 -34.68 -3.11
N LEU A 182 -2.17 -33.40 -2.91
CA LEU A 182 -2.17 -32.76 -1.59
C LEU A 182 -3.55 -32.68 -0.94
N TYR A 183 -4.57 -33.30 -1.55
CA TYR A 183 -5.93 -33.36 -1.00
C TYR A 183 -6.25 -34.62 -0.19
N ASP A 184 -5.33 -35.58 -0.11
CA ASP A 184 -5.49 -36.84 0.64
C ASP A 184 -5.05 -36.75 2.11
#